data_f3e4b56c496aab218d14b347afea1fff
#
_entry.id   f3e4b56c496aab218d14b347afea1fff
#
_cell.length_a   1.000
_cell.length_b   1.000
_cell.length_c   1.000
_cell.angle_alpha   90.00
_cell.angle_beta   90.00
_cell.angle_gamma   90.00
#
_symmetry.space_group_name_H-M   'P 1'
#
loop_
_entity.id
_entity.type
_entity.pdbx_description
1 polymer ?
#
loop_
_entity_poly.entity_id
_entity_poly.type
_entity_poly.pdbx_seq_one_letter_code
_entity_poly.pdbx_strand_id
1 'polypeptide(L)'
;MLTTIIAGAFVLGVVVIVHEFGHFIVAKLSGVYVKVFSIGFGKKLLRRKHGETVYALSLLPFGGYVKFAGESELADPESEAPPETPRGPLDEAPDSEIPRSRYFTTQPKRIRAAVLIAGPFMNYVLAVALYIGVFLFQGVVVVPTTRVGDVLADGPAQTAGIAPGDTIL
;
A
#
# COMPACT_ATOMS: atom_id res chain seq x y z
N MET A 1 -3.20 -25.27 -1.64
CA MET A 1 -4.30 -24.30 -1.50
C MET A 1 -4.12 -23.37 -0.30
N LEU A 2 -3.94 -23.84 0.93
CA LEU A 2 -3.74 -23.00 2.11
C LEU A 2 -2.53 -22.06 1.98
N THR A 3 -1.40 -22.56 1.52
CA THR A 3 -0.16 -21.78 1.30
C THR A 3 -0.39 -20.64 0.29
N THR A 4 -1.13 -20.89 -0.78
CA THR A 4 -1.44 -19.88 -1.80
C THR A 4 -2.32 -18.76 -1.23
N ILE A 5 -3.31 -19.13 -0.39
CA ILE A 5 -4.17 -18.16 0.28
C ILE A 5 -3.36 -17.29 1.25
N ILE A 6 -2.50 -17.92 2.07
CA ILE A 6 -1.65 -17.19 3.03
C ILE A 6 -0.68 -16.25 2.28
N ALA A 7 -0.03 -16.74 1.23
CA ALA A 7 0.87 -15.93 0.42
C ALA A 7 0.15 -14.75 -0.25
N GLY A 8 -1.04 -14.99 -0.82
CA GLY A 8 -1.85 -13.94 -1.42
C GLY A 8 -2.28 -12.88 -0.40
N ALA A 9 -2.72 -13.30 0.78
CA ALA A 9 -3.10 -12.40 1.86
C ALA A 9 -1.91 -11.58 2.38
N PHE A 10 -0.73 -12.19 2.48
CA PHE A 10 0.50 -11.49 2.86
C PHE A 10 0.89 -10.43 1.82
N VAL A 11 0.91 -10.78 0.54
CA VAL A 11 1.22 -9.85 -0.55
C VAL A 11 0.24 -8.67 -0.56
N LEU A 12 -1.07 -8.97 -0.46
CA LEU A 12 -2.09 -7.93 -0.40
C LEU A 12 -1.87 -7.01 0.82
N GLY A 13 -1.55 -7.58 1.97
CA GLY A 13 -1.26 -6.83 3.19
C GLY A 13 -0.09 -5.85 2.99
N VAL A 14 1.02 -6.32 2.38
CA VAL A 14 2.17 -5.47 2.08
C VAL A 14 1.81 -4.34 1.13
N VAL A 15 1.08 -4.65 0.04
CA VAL A 15 0.65 -3.66 -0.95
C VAL A 15 -0.22 -2.56 -0.30
N VAL A 16 -1.18 -2.95 0.56
CA VAL A 16 -2.03 -1.98 1.25
C VAL A 16 -1.24 -1.15 2.26
N ILE A 17 -0.33 -1.74 3.03
CA ILE A 17 0.50 -1.00 3.99
C ILE A 17 1.36 0.06 3.26
N VAL A 18 1.96 -0.29 2.13
CA VAL A 18 2.77 0.64 1.33
C VAL A 18 1.89 1.76 0.74
N HIS A 19 0.68 1.42 0.31
CA HIS A 19 -0.32 2.38 -0.14
C HIS A 19 -0.66 3.41 0.96
N GLU A 20 -1.04 2.94 2.15
CA GLU A 20 -1.35 3.79 3.30
C GLU A 20 -0.16 4.64 3.74
N PHE A 21 1.05 4.07 3.66
CA PHE A 21 2.28 4.80 3.95
C PHE A 21 2.50 5.96 2.98
N GLY A 22 2.09 5.82 1.71
CA GLY A 22 2.09 6.93 0.74
C GLY A 22 1.22 8.10 1.19
N HIS A 23 -0.03 7.83 1.56
CA HIS A 23 -0.94 8.83 2.10
C HIS A 23 -0.37 9.49 3.36
N PHE A 24 0.14 8.67 4.27
CA PHE A 24 0.73 9.12 5.52
C PHE A 24 1.88 10.10 5.31
N ILE A 25 2.86 9.74 4.48
CA ILE A 25 4.07 10.56 4.27
C ILE A 25 3.72 11.92 3.66
N VAL A 26 2.89 11.93 2.61
CA VAL A 26 2.52 13.17 1.92
C VAL A 26 1.65 14.06 2.80
N ALA A 27 0.74 13.48 3.57
CA ALA A 27 -0.07 14.23 4.55
C ALA A 27 0.82 14.90 5.60
N LYS A 28 1.77 14.17 6.19
CA LYS A 28 2.71 14.73 7.18
C LYS A 28 3.58 15.84 6.60
N LEU A 29 4.12 15.65 5.42
CA LEU A 29 4.95 16.66 4.73
C LEU A 29 4.14 17.91 4.35
N SER A 30 2.84 17.76 4.11
CA SER A 30 1.94 18.86 3.78
C SER A 30 1.33 19.57 5.00
N GLY A 31 1.70 19.17 6.23
CA GLY A 31 1.19 19.76 7.46
C GLY A 31 -0.22 19.31 7.87
N VAL A 32 -0.79 18.32 7.18
CA VAL A 32 -2.06 17.68 7.58
C VAL A 32 -1.84 16.93 8.89
N TYR A 33 -2.78 17.07 9.81
CA TYR A 33 -2.72 16.33 11.08
C TYR A 33 -3.14 14.88 10.88
N VAL A 34 -2.19 13.95 11.10
CA VAL A 34 -2.45 12.52 11.03
C VAL A 34 -2.70 11.99 12.44
N LYS A 35 -3.92 11.60 12.72
CA LYS A 35 -4.35 11.08 14.04
C LYS A 35 -3.81 9.68 14.28
N VAL A 36 -4.01 8.77 13.31
CA VAL A 36 -3.64 7.36 13.42
C VAL A 36 -2.98 6.87 12.13
N PHE A 37 -1.94 6.07 12.30
CA PHE A 37 -1.40 5.18 11.27
C PHE A 37 -1.44 3.75 11.81
N SER A 38 -2.27 2.90 11.23
CA SER A 38 -2.45 1.52 11.68
C SER A 38 -2.03 0.51 10.62
N ILE A 39 -1.22 -0.45 11.05
CA ILE A 39 -0.95 -1.67 10.30
C ILE A 39 -1.97 -2.70 10.75
N GLY A 40 -2.80 -3.17 9.79
CA GLY A 40 -3.88 -4.10 10.07
C GLY A 40 -5.19 -3.45 10.51
N PHE A 41 -6.20 -4.29 10.69
CA PHE A 41 -7.56 -3.92 11.10
C PHE A 41 -7.98 -4.60 12.39
N GLY A 42 -9.06 -4.10 13.02
CA GLY A 42 -9.66 -4.66 14.21
C GLY A 42 -8.98 -4.23 15.51
N LYS A 43 -8.98 -5.13 16.52
CA LYS A 43 -8.44 -4.83 17.86
C LYS A 43 -6.96 -4.46 17.80
N LYS A 44 -6.59 -3.30 18.35
CA LYS A 44 -5.21 -2.81 18.42
C LYS A 44 -4.42 -3.64 19.44
N LEU A 45 -3.40 -4.36 19.00
CA LEU A 45 -2.53 -5.17 19.84
C LEU A 45 -1.42 -4.34 20.49
N LEU A 46 -0.82 -3.46 19.69
CA LEU A 46 0.20 -2.52 20.15
C LEU A 46 -0.18 -1.11 19.71
N ARG A 47 0.04 -0.14 20.60
CA ARG A 47 -0.14 1.28 20.31
C ARG A 47 1.05 2.06 20.86
N ARG A 48 1.55 2.98 20.07
CA ARG A 48 2.61 3.91 20.50
C ARG A 48 2.32 5.30 19.93
N LYS A 49 2.23 6.29 20.80
CA LYS A 49 2.11 7.68 20.37
C LYS A 49 3.51 8.26 20.15
N HIS A 50 3.72 8.82 18.97
CA HIS A 50 4.95 9.56 18.65
C HIS A 50 4.58 10.90 18.01
N GLY A 51 4.89 11.98 18.73
CA GLY A 51 4.39 13.31 18.39
C GLY A 51 2.87 13.36 18.46
N GLU A 52 2.24 13.75 17.38
CA GLU A 52 0.78 13.87 17.24
C GLU A 52 0.08 12.59 16.77
N THR A 53 0.82 11.63 16.23
CA THR A 53 0.28 10.44 15.58
C THR A 53 0.35 9.22 16.50
N VAL A 54 -0.73 8.47 16.55
CA VAL A 54 -0.80 7.16 17.18
C VAL A 54 -0.47 6.09 16.14
N TYR A 55 0.64 5.39 16.34
CA TYR A 55 1.01 4.23 15.54
C TYR A 55 0.42 2.99 16.18
N ALA A 56 -0.28 2.18 15.39
CA ALA A 56 -0.95 0.98 15.87
C ALA A 56 -0.60 -0.24 15.05
N LEU A 57 -0.53 -1.39 15.73
CA LEU A 57 -0.52 -2.71 15.11
C LEU A 57 -1.79 -3.43 15.54
N SER A 58 -2.59 -3.86 14.58
CA SER A 58 -3.89 -4.48 14.82
C SER A 58 -3.86 -5.98 14.59
N LEU A 59 -4.88 -6.69 15.08
CA LEU A 59 -4.94 -8.16 15.11
C LEU A 59 -4.93 -8.80 13.72
N LEU A 60 -5.60 -8.17 12.74
CA LEU A 60 -5.71 -8.70 11.39
C LEU A 60 -4.68 -7.99 10.50
N PRO A 61 -3.54 -8.62 10.16
CA PRO A 61 -2.43 -7.97 9.47
C PRO A 61 -2.67 -7.81 7.94
N PHE A 62 -3.93 -7.90 7.50
CA PHE A 62 -4.29 -7.79 6.09
C PHE A 62 -4.66 -6.36 5.74
N GLY A 63 -3.66 -5.48 5.63
CA GLY A 63 -3.87 -4.10 5.26
C GLY A 63 -3.52 -3.09 6.34
N GLY A 64 -4.15 -1.92 6.31
CA GLY A 64 -3.92 -0.84 7.24
C GLY A 64 -4.86 0.33 6.96
N TYR A 65 -4.68 1.42 7.71
CA TYR A 65 -5.40 2.66 7.44
C TYR A 65 -4.65 3.86 8.02
N VAL A 66 -4.88 5.00 7.40
CA VAL A 66 -4.49 6.31 7.92
C VAL A 66 -5.75 7.08 8.26
N LYS A 67 -5.79 7.72 9.45
CA LYS A 67 -6.89 8.58 9.87
C LYS A 67 -6.40 10.02 9.97
N PHE A 68 -7.02 10.92 9.22
CA PHE A 68 -6.72 12.34 9.24
C PHE A 68 -7.67 13.11 10.16
N ALA A 69 -7.25 14.28 10.63
CA ALA A 69 -8.14 15.20 11.31
C ALA A 69 -9.18 15.78 10.34
N GLY A 70 -10.41 15.94 10.80
CA GLY A 70 -11.54 16.48 10.02
C GLY A 70 -12.20 15.45 9.09
N GLU A 71 -11.78 14.20 9.10
CA GLU A 71 -12.44 13.14 8.31
C GLU A 71 -13.80 12.76 8.85
N SER A 72 -14.00 12.87 10.15
CA SER A 72 -15.28 12.64 10.81
C SER A 72 -16.37 13.65 10.37
N GLU A 73 -15.99 14.83 9.89
CA GLU A 73 -16.95 15.79 9.33
C GLU A 73 -17.57 15.31 7.98
N LEU A 74 -16.94 14.31 7.33
CA LEU A 74 -17.43 13.69 6.07
C LEU A 74 -18.21 12.39 6.34
N ALA A 75 -17.98 11.75 7.45
CA ALA A 75 -18.76 10.63 7.94
C ALA A 75 -19.89 11.20 8.84
N ASP A 76 -21.08 10.58 8.77
CA ASP A 76 -22.28 11.01 9.51
C ASP A 76 -21.97 11.67 10.85
N PRO A 77 -22.53 12.87 11.12
CA PRO A 77 -22.35 13.57 12.41
C PRO A 77 -22.79 12.75 13.63
N GLU A 78 -23.63 11.72 13.44
CA GLU A 78 -24.10 10.81 14.49
C GLU A 78 -23.11 9.69 14.84
N SER A 79 -22.01 9.51 14.09
CA SER A 79 -21.06 8.43 14.35
C SER A 79 -19.99 8.78 15.39
N GLU A 80 -19.89 10.01 15.81
CA GLU A 80 -19.11 10.41 16.98
C GLU A 80 -19.94 10.30 18.27
N ALA A 81 -20.31 9.10 18.66
CA ALA A 81 -20.67 8.88 20.05
C ALA A 81 -19.48 9.30 20.93
N PRO A 82 -19.67 10.16 21.95
CA PRO A 82 -18.61 10.49 22.88
C PRO A 82 -18.01 9.20 23.42
N PRO A 83 -16.69 9.08 23.54
CA PRO A 83 -16.11 7.88 24.15
C PRO A 83 -16.65 7.76 25.57
N GLU A 84 -17.40 6.71 25.84
CA GLU A 84 -17.96 6.41 27.17
C GLU A 84 -16.87 6.10 28.22
N THR A 85 -15.60 6.01 27.77
CA THR A 85 -14.45 5.73 28.62
C THR A 85 -13.49 6.89 28.68
N PRO A 86 -12.89 7.19 29.84
CA PRO A 86 -11.84 8.18 29.99
C PRO A 86 -10.71 7.92 29.01
N ARG A 87 -10.31 8.95 28.25
CA ARG A 87 -9.22 8.85 27.27
C ARG A 87 -7.90 8.57 27.94
N GLY A 88 -7.19 7.57 27.45
CA GLY A 88 -5.86 7.26 27.88
C GLY A 88 -4.80 8.10 27.13
N PRO A 89 -3.55 8.16 27.64
CA PRO A 89 -2.45 8.93 27.02
C PRO A 89 -2.07 8.44 25.62
N LEU A 90 -2.54 7.25 25.22
CA LEU A 90 -2.30 6.64 23.91
C LEU A 90 -3.49 6.78 22.95
N ASP A 91 -4.52 7.53 23.32
CA ASP A 91 -5.66 7.75 22.45
C ASP A 91 -5.40 8.91 21.48
N GLU A 92 -6.11 8.89 20.37
CA GLU A 92 -6.05 9.93 19.37
C GLU A 92 -6.62 11.26 19.90
N ALA A 93 -6.07 12.39 19.46
CA ALA A 93 -6.59 13.68 19.81
C ALA A 93 -8.00 13.86 19.18
N PRO A 94 -8.97 14.44 19.92
CA PRO A 94 -10.26 14.80 19.36
C PRO A 94 -10.09 15.91 18.32
N ASP A 95 -10.95 15.96 17.32
CA ASP A 95 -10.90 17.01 16.30
C ASP A 95 -11.04 18.42 16.91
N SER A 96 -11.81 18.57 17.98
CA SER A 96 -11.96 19.85 18.70
C SER A 96 -10.66 20.46 19.24
N GLU A 97 -9.65 19.66 19.50
CA GLU A 97 -8.34 20.12 19.99
C GLU A 97 -7.34 20.39 18.85
N ILE A 98 -7.68 20.04 17.60
CA ILE A 98 -6.80 20.18 16.45
C ILE A 98 -7.18 21.45 15.68
N PRO A 99 -6.20 22.32 15.33
CA PRO A 99 -6.48 23.49 14.52
C PRO A 99 -7.10 23.13 13.17
N ARG A 100 -8.22 23.76 12.80
CA ARG A 100 -8.90 23.50 11.51
C ARG A 100 -8.00 23.70 10.28
N SER A 101 -6.99 24.56 10.39
CA SER A 101 -5.99 24.75 9.34
C SER A 101 -5.18 23.49 9.02
N ARG A 102 -5.18 22.50 9.90
CA ARG A 102 -4.50 21.21 9.75
C ARG A 102 -5.42 20.03 9.39
N TYR A 103 -6.72 20.30 9.21
CA TYR A 103 -7.66 19.28 8.75
C TYR A 103 -7.41 18.94 7.30
N PHE A 104 -7.58 17.68 6.94
CA PHE A 104 -7.50 17.24 5.55
C PHE A 104 -8.57 17.91 4.69
N THR A 105 -9.79 18.06 5.22
CA THR A 105 -10.94 18.64 4.53
C THR A 105 -10.77 20.11 4.19
N THR A 106 -10.04 20.87 5.00
CA THR A 106 -9.79 22.30 4.80
C THR A 106 -8.56 22.60 3.95
N GLN A 107 -7.76 21.58 3.61
CA GLN A 107 -6.58 21.78 2.77
C GLN A 107 -6.94 22.19 1.34
N PRO A 108 -6.06 22.98 0.68
CA PRO A 108 -6.19 23.28 -0.73
C PRO A 108 -6.35 22.01 -1.58
N LYS A 109 -7.14 22.08 -2.65
CA LYS A 109 -7.43 20.94 -3.54
C LYS A 109 -6.16 20.22 -4.02
N ARG A 110 -5.09 20.97 -4.31
CA ARG A 110 -3.78 20.43 -4.73
C ARG A 110 -3.15 19.53 -3.67
N ILE A 111 -3.21 19.91 -2.39
CA ILE A 111 -2.67 19.11 -1.29
C ILE A 111 -3.53 17.86 -1.11
N ARG A 112 -4.85 18.00 -1.12
CA ARG A 112 -5.77 16.86 -1.03
C ARG A 112 -5.56 15.87 -2.18
N ALA A 113 -5.42 16.37 -3.42
CA ALA A 113 -5.10 15.54 -4.57
C ALA A 113 -3.74 14.85 -4.43
N ALA A 114 -2.70 15.56 -3.97
CA ALA A 114 -1.38 14.97 -3.74
C ALA A 114 -1.42 13.85 -2.71
N VAL A 115 -2.14 14.03 -1.60
CA VAL A 115 -2.32 12.99 -0.58
C VAL A 115 -3.05 11.78 -1.19
N LEU A 116 -4.14 11.98 -1.93
CA LEU A 116 -4.91 10.89 -2.54
C LEU A 116 -4.11 10.10 -3.59
N ILE A 117 -3.30 10.79 -4.40
CA ILE A 117 -2.46 10.16 -5.43
C ILE A 117 -1.26 9.42 -4.80
N ALA A 118 -0.81 9.86 -3.63
CA ALA A 118 0.39 9.30 -3.00
C ALA A 118 0.28 7.80 -2.68
N GLY A 119 -0.90 7.29 -2.33
CA GLY A 119 -1.12 5.86 -2.10
C GLY A 119 -0.84 5.02 -3.34
N PRO A 120 -1.57 5.22 -4.45
CA PRO A 120 -1.30 4.51 -5.70
C PRO A 120 0.12 4.72 -6.22
N PHE A 121 0.69 5.92 -6.07
CA PHE A 121 2.06 6.21 -6.47
C PHE A 121 3.08 5.37 -5.70
N MET A 122 2.90 5.19 -4.39
CA MET A 122 3.79 4.33 -3.59
C MET A 122 3.70 2.85 -4.00
N ASN A 123 2.53 2.38 -4.42
CA ASN A 123 2.42 1.03 -4.99
C ASN A 123 3.19 0.90 -6.32
N TYR A 124 3.17 1.94 -7.15
CA TYR A 124 4.00 1.96 -8.35
C TYR A 124 5.50 1.92 -8.00
N VAL A 125 5.95 2.71 -7.02
CA VAL A 125 7.33 2.69 -6.53
C VAL A 125 7.70 1.29 -6.02
N LEU A 126 6.82 0.65 -5.25
CA LEU A 126 7.01 -0.72 -4.78
C LEU A 126 7.17 -1.70 -5.94
N ALA A 127 6.31 -1.62 -6.95
CA ALA A 127 6.38 -2.49 -8.12
C ALA A 127 7.71 -2.34 -8.86
N VAL A 128 8.15 -1.10 -9.10
CA VAL A 128 9.45 -0.82 -9.73
C VAL A 128 10.60 -1.37 -8.89
N ALA A 129 10.57 -1.16 -7.56
CA ALA A 129 11.61 -1.65 -6.67
C ALA A 129 11.69 -3.18 -6.66
N LEU A 130 10.55 -3.86 -6.63
CA LEU A 130 10.48 -5.32 -6.72
C LEU A 130 10.99 -5.83 -8.07
N TYR A 131 10.64 -5.15 -9.17
CA TYR A 131 11.09 -5.51 -10.49
C TYR A 131 12.61 -5.39 -10.62
N ILE A 132 13.18 -4.27 -10.15
CA ILE A 132 14.65 -4.09 -10.09
C ILE A 132 15.29 -5.19 -9.23
N GLY A 133 14.70 -5.50 -8.07
CA GLY A 133 15.19 -6.58 -7.21
C GLY A 133 15.24 -7.91 -7.94
N VAL A 134 14.18 -8.30 -8.63
CA VAL A 134 14.15 -9.54 -9.42
C VAL A 134 15.27 -9.56 -10.45
N PHE A 135 15.45 -8.47 -11.22
CA PHE A 135 16.52 -8.40 -12.21
C PHE A 135 17.93 -8.49 -11.62
N LEU A 136 18.15 -7.87 -10.48
CA LEU A 136 19.45 -7.91 -9.80
C LEU A 136 19.79 -9.30 -9.25
N PHE A 137 18.80 -10.03 -8.75
CA PHE A 137 19.03 -11.34 -8.11
C PHE A 137 18.91 -12.53 -9.06
N GLN A 138 18.02 -12.46 -10.05
CA GLN A 138 17.82 -13.55 -11.02
C GLN A 138 18.53 -13.33 -12.35
N GLY A 139 18.96 -12.10 -12.64
CA GLY A 139 19.48 -11.72 -13.94
C GLY A 139 18.39 -11.63 -15.00
N VAL A 140 18.78 -11.21 -16.19
CA VAL A 140 17.94 -11.23 -17.39
C VAL A 140 18.30 -12.47 -18.19
N VAL A 141 17.36 -13.35 -18.46
CA VAL A 141 17.56 -14.41 -19.42
C VAL A 141 17.67 -13.76 -20.80
N VAL A 142 18.87 -13.39 -21.17
CA VAL A 142 19.16 -13.01 -22.54
C VAL A 142 19.27 -14.30 -23.34
N VAL A 143 18.32 -14.56 -24.22
CA VAL A 143 18.46 -15.62 -25.22
C VAL A 143 19.33 -15.03 -26.35
N PRO A 144 20.64 -15.28 -26.36
CA PRO A 144 21.54 -14.58 -27.27
C PRO A 144 21.59 -15.20 -28.67
N THR A 145 20.67 -16.12 -28.97
CA THR A 145 20.72 -16.86 -30.24
C THR A 145 19.38 -16.87 -30.95
N THR A 146 19.42 -16.62 -32.24
CA THR A 146 18.30 -16.89 -33.16
C THR A 146 18.10 -18.40 -33.39
N ARG A 147 18.76 -19.24 -32.56
CA ARG A 147 18.70 -20.69 -32.66
C ARG A 147 17.45 -21.22 -32.00
N VAL A 148 16.69 -22.04 -32.71
CA VAL A 148 15.47 -22.67 -32.22
C VAL A 148 15.83 -23.64 -31.09
N GLY A 149 15.27 -23.45 -29.88
CA GLY A 149 15.46 -24.33 -28.72
C GLY A 149 14.64 -25.61 -28.87
N ASP A 150 13.34 -25.46 -28.73
CA ASP A 150 12.36 -26.54 -28.83
C ASP A 150 11.25 -26.20 -29.83
N VAL A 151 10.73 -27.23 -30.51
CA VAL A 151 9.59 -27.11 -31.41
C VAL A 151 8.41 -27.86 -30.81
N LEU A 152 7.29 -27.18 -30.64
CA LEU A 152 6.08 -27.79 -30.12
C LEU A 152 5.59 -28.88 -31.09
N ALA A 153 5.34 -30.08 -30.57
CA ALA A 153 4.73 -31.15 -31.34
C ALA A 153 3.33 -30.72 -31.85
N ASP A 154 3.05 -31.07 -33.10
CA ASP A 154 1.80 -30.72 -33.83
C ASP A 154 1.58 -29.21 -34.00
N GLY A 155 2.62 -28.38 -33.79
CA GLY A 155 2.57 -26.94 -33.98
C GLY A 155 2.87 -26.50 -35.44
N PRO A 156 2.54 -25.24 -35.78
CA PRO A 156 2.81 -24.69 -37.10
C PRO A 156 4.29 -24.68 -37.47
N ALA A 157 5.20 -24.53 -36.51
CA ALA A 157 6.63 -24.55 -36.71
C ALA A 157 7.12 -25.93 -37.17
N GLN A 158 6.61 -27.02 -36.57
CA GLN A 158 6.91 -28.39 -36.96
C GLN A 158 6.37 -28.69 -38.38
N THR A 159 5.15 -28.23 -38.68
CA THR A 159 4.54 -28.38 -40.02
C THR A 159 5.33 -27.62 -41.09
N ALA A 160 5.94 -26.47 -40.72
CA ALA A 160 6.82 -25.71 -41.59
C ALA A 160 8.24 -26.30 -41.73
N GLY A 161 8.53 -27.44 -41.07
CA GLY A 161 9.82 -28.12 -41.13
C GLY A 161 10.94 -27.52 -40.31
N ILE A 162 10.61 -26.62 -39.35
CA ILE A 162 11.58 -26.05 -38.41
C ILE A 162 11.94 -27.13 -37.38
N ALA A 163 13.23 -27.35 -37.19
CA ALA A 163 13.75 -28.31 -36.22
C ALA A 163 14.51 -27.64 -35.07
N PRO A 164 14.56 -28.28 -33.87
CA PRO A 164 15.43 -27.82 -32.79
C PRO A 164 16.89 -27.69 -33.27
N GLY A 165 17.51 -26.55 -33.02
CA GLY A 165 18.85 -26.24 -33.44
C GLY A 165 18.95 -25.41 -34.71
N ASP A 166 17.86 -25.19 -35.45
CA ASP A 166 17.82 -24.29 -36.60
C ASP A 166 18.14 -22.85 -36.20
N THR A 167 18.72 -22.10 -37.11
CA THR A 167 19.00 -20.68 -36.90
C THR A 167 18.10 -19.83 -37.80
N ILE A 168 17.31 -18.98 -37.20
CA ILE A 168 16.46 -18.01 -37.92
C ILE A 168 17.35 -16.82 -38.31
N LEU A 169 17.52 -16.57 -39.60
CA LEU A 169 18.34 -15.49 -40.12
C LEU A 169 17.56 -14.21 -40.33
#